data_018f2010693806cb18f9a87cd70d850e
#
_entry.id   018f2010693806cb18f9a87cd70d850e
#
_cell.length_a   1.000
_cell.length_b   1.000
_cell.length_c   1.000
_cell.angle_alpha   90.00
_cell.angle_beta   90.00
_cell.angle_gamma   90.00
#
_symmetry.space_group_name_H-M   'P 1'
#
loop_
_entity.id
_entity.type
_entity.pdbx_description
1 polymer ?
#
loop_
_entity_poly.entity_id
_entity_poly.type
_entity_poly.pdbx_seq_one_letter_code
_entity_poly.pdbx_strand_id
1 'polypeptide(L)'
;MRNRIMILCTFCAIAIFSSAQEKFSIRGIADEELNNQLLYLCLMGDGEKAKEVVLDSTTVEKGKFSFSGVHQMPDIAIIKDMDGETYPLILEKGKIVINLTTRTVGGTPLNDTLDVAWKGMQSVINNNKQIVKSNISLVMSQKSGESFREALKRDTAFAAIWRRNVE
;
A
#
# COMPACT_ATOMS: atom_id res chain seq x y z
N MET A 1 -29.89 7.67 71.29
CA MET A 1 -29.32 8.43 70.15
C MET A 1 -28.71 7.45 69.20
N ARG A 2 -29.31 7.27 68.02
CA ARG A 2 -28.89 6.24 67.06
C ARG A 2 -27.99 6.90 66.01
N ASN A 3 -26.69 6.57 66.00
CA ASN A 3 -25.77 6.99 64.98
C ASN A 3 -26.07 6.19 63.69
N ARG A 4 -26.52 6.88 62.64
CA ARG A 4 -26.61 6.36 61.28
C ARG A 4 -25.27 6.60 60.60
N ILE A 5 -24.48 5.55 60.46
CA ILE A 5 -23.29 5.54 59.65
C ILE A 5 -23.76 5.45 58.19
N MET A 6 -23.58 6.51 57.45
CA MET A 6 -23.85 6.65 56.04
C MET A 6 -22.63 6.10 55.29
N ILE A 7 -22.69 4.87 54.79
CA ILE A 7 -21.64 4.28 53.94
C ILE A 7 -21.84 4.85 52.53
N LEU A 8 -20.96 5.77 52.19
CA LEU A 8 -20.87 6.32 50.85
C LEU A 8 -20.15 5.30 49.95
N CYS A 9 -20.91 4.50 49.22
CA CYS A 9 -20.33 3.65 48.17
C CYS A 9 -19.84 4.50 47.01
N THR A 10 -18.56 4.83 47.03
CA THR A 10 -17.89 5.42 45.88
C THR A 10 -17.77 4.35 44.80
N PHE A 11 -18.70 4.38 43.85
CA PHE A 11 -18.65 3.54 42.64
C PHE A 11 -17.53 4.07 41.74
N CYS A 12 -16.36 3.50 41.91
CA CYS A 12 -15.23 3.76 41.01
C CYS A 12 -15.57 3.16 39.65
N ALA A 13 -16.10 3.98 38.74
CA ALA A 13 -16.30 3.61 37.34
C ALA A 13 -14.92 3.44 36.71
N ILE A 14 -14.43 2.21 36.72
CA ILE A 14 -13.28 1.80 35.90
C ILE A 14 -13.77 1.88 34.46
N ALA A 15 -13.47 2.99 33.77
CA ALA A 15 -13.61 3.06 32.34
C ALA A 15 -12.62 2.06 31.73
N ILE A 16 -13.09 0.86 31.47
CA ILE A 16 -12.36 -0.11 30.66
C ILE A 16 -12.35 0.51 29.27
N PHE A 17 -11.20 1.06 28.87
CA PHE A 17 -10.93 1.38 27.47
C PHE A 17 -10.90 0.04 26.73
N SER A 18 -12.06 -0.47 26.40
CA SER A 18 -12.21 -1.56 25.45
C SER A 18 -11.77 -1.01 24.11
N SER A 19 -10.56 -1.33 23.71
CA SER A 19 -10.12 -1.11 22.34
C SER A 19 -11.10 -1.89 21.45
N ALA A 20 -12.06 -1.17 20.86
CA ALA A 20 -13.11 -1.78 20.07
C ALA A 20 -12.48 -2.39 18.84
N GLN A 21 -12.48 -3.71 18.79
CA GLN A 21 -12.15 -4.42 17.55
C GLN A 21 -13.20 -4.08 16.50
N GLU A 22 -12.75 -3.61 15.34
CA GLU A 22 -13.64 -3.23 14.25
C GLU A 22 -13.66 -4.30 13.16
N LYS A 23 -14.81 -4.43 12.49
CA LYS A 23 -15.00 -5.41 11.40
C LYS A 23 -14.50 -4.85 10.08
N PHE A 24 -13.73 -5.65 9.35
CA PHE A 24 -13.35 -5.39 7.98
C PHE A 24 -13.82 -6.50 7.04
N SER A 25 -13.95 -6.15 5.77
CA SER A 25 -14.05 -7.12 4.69
C SER A 25 -13.23 -6.64 3.50
N ILE A 26 -12.42 -7.53 2.94
CA ILE A 26 -11.64 -7.29 1.74
C ILE A 26 -12.24 -8.11 0.63
N ARG A 27 -12.49 -7.50 -0.53
CA ARG A 27 -12.86 -8.18 -1.77
C ARG A 27 -11.83 -7.86 -2.82
N GLY A 28 -11.28 -8.90 -3.43
CA GLY A 28 -10.22 -8.74 -4.40
C GLY A 28 -10.50 -9.37 -5.75
N ILE A 29 -9.85 -8.80 -6.76
CA ILE A 29 -9.73 -9.35 -8.10
C ILE A 29 -8.26 -9.69 -8.31
N ALA A 30 -8.00 -10.85 -8.91
CA ALA A 30 -6.68 -11.35 -9.24
C ALA A 30 -6.65 -11.85 -10.68
N ASP A 31 -5.46 -11.99 -11.24
CA ASP A 31 -5.27 -12.59 -12.55
C ASP A 31 -5.68 -14.07 -12.56
N GLU A 32 -6.09 -14.57 -13.72
CA GLU A 32 -6.47 -15.97 -13.89
C GLU A 32 -5.32 -16.95 -13.57
N GLU A 33 -4.09 -16.51 -13.70
CA GLU A 33 -2.88 -17.27 -13.37
C GLU A 33 -2.79 -17.60 -11.87
N LEU A 34 -3.40 -16.77 -11.02
CA LEU A 34 -3.49 -16.99 -9.57
C LEU A 34 -4.65 -17.90 -9.15
N ASN A 35 -5.48 -18.40 -10.09
CA ASN A 35 -6.56 -19.32 -9.76
C ASN A 35 -6.05 -20.56 -9.06
N ASN A 36 -6.75 -20.97 -8.00
CA ASN A 36 -6.42 -22.07 -7.09
C ASN A 36 -5.12 -21.86 -6.28
N GLN A 37 -4.51 -20.68 -6.33
CA GLN A 37 -3.38 -20.34 -5.47
C GLN A 37 -3.85 -19.73 -4.14
N LEU A 38 -3.03 -19.91 -3.10
CA LEU A 38 -3.24 -19.32 -1.79
C LEU A 38 -2.73 -17.87 -1.76
N LEU A 39 -3.54 -17.01 -1.16
CA LEU A 39 -3.15 -15.66 -0.77
C LEU A 39 -3.16 -15.56 0.75
N TYR A 40 -2.19 -14.86 1.30
CA TYR A 40 -2.06 -14.61 2.73
C TYR A 40 -2.32 -13.14 3.02
N LEU A 41 -3.15 -12.86 4.03
CA LEU A 41 -3.27 -11.53 4.61
C LEU A 41 -2.32 -11.44 5.78
N CYS A 42 -1.34 -10.56 5.71
CA CYS A 42 -0.32 -10.39 6.73
C CYS A 42 -0.31 -8.97 7.28
N LEU A 43 -0.06 -8.81 8.57
CA LEU A 43 0.31 -7.53 9.16
C LEU A 43 1.80 -7.29 8.95
N MET A 44 2.14 -6.03 8.69
CA MET A 44 3.53 -5.59 8.73
C MET A 44 3.89 -5.28 10.19
N GLY A 45 4.88 -5.99 10.72
CA GLY A 45 5.35 -5.71 12.07
C GLY A 45 6.12 -4.39 12.15
N ASP A 46 6.24 -3.83 13.36
CA ASP A 46 6.96 -2.58 13.63
C ASP A 46 8.47 -2.81 13.79
N GLY A 47 9.29 -2.00 13.08
CA GLY A 47 10.75 -1.91 13.21
C GLY A 47 11.58 -2.85 12.32
N GLU A 48 12.91 -2.66 12.34
CA GLU A 48 13.86 -3.33 11.42
C GLU A 48 13.91 -4.89 11.52
N LYS A 49 13.39 -5.48 12.58
CA LYS A 49 13.32 -6.94 12.81
C LYS A 49 11.88 -7.45 12.86
N ALA A 50 10.94 -6.65 12.40
CA ALA A 50 9.54 -6.99 12.44
C ALA A 50 9.23 -8.20 11.55
N LYS A 51 8.65 -9.22 12.15
CA LYS A 51 8.17 -10.39 11.42
C LYS A 51 6.75 -10.11 10.93
N GLU A 52 6.50 -10.47 9.68
CA GLU A 52 5.13 -10.53 9.16
C GLU A 52 4.30 -11.50 10.02
N VAL A 53 3.11 -11.07 10.40
CA VAL A 53 2.15 -11.91 11.12
C VAL A 53 1.02 -12.26 10.17
N VAL A 54 0.87 -13.53 9.82
CA VAL A 54 -0.24 -14.01 9.01
C VAL A 54 -1.52 -13.93 9.83
N LEU A 55 -2.48 -13.14 9.35
CA LEU A 55 -3.82 -13.03 9.96
C LEU A 55 -4.79 -14.08 9.41
N ASP A 56 -4.75 -14.31 8.10
CA ASP A 56 -5.69 -15.18 7.40
C ASP A 56 -5.12 -15.64 6.06
N SER A 57 -5.74 -16.65 5.46
CA SER A 57 -5.42 -17.12 4.12
C SER A 57 -6.68 -17.47 3.35
N THR A 58 -6.66 -17.29 2.03
CA THR A 58 -7.78 -17.62 1.15
C THR A 58 -7.26 -18.12 -0.19
N THR A 59 -8.07 -18.85 -0.92
CA THR A 59 -7.77 -19.32 -2.28
C THR A 59 -8.45 -18.42 -3.31
N VAL A 60 -7.74 -18.14 -4.41
CA VAL A 60 -8.34 -17.43 -5.54
C VAL A 60 -9.26 -18.36 -6.32
N GLU A 61 -10.51 -17.97 -6.49
CA GLU A 61 -11.50 -18.71 -7.26
C GLU A 61 -12.08 -17.84 -8.39
N LYS A 62 -11.91 -18.25 -9.62
CA LYS A 62 -12.40 -17.52 -10.81
C LYS A 62 -11.98 -16.04 -10.81
N GLY A 63 -10.71 -15.78 -10.51
CA GLY A 63 -10.13 -14.45 -10.46
C GLY A 63 -10.62 -13.60 -9.28
N LYS A 64 -11.21 -14.19 -8.24
CA LYS A 64 -11.75 -13.47 -7.07
C LYS A 64 -11.28 -14.10 -5.78
N PHE A 65 -11.17 -13.27 -4.75
CA PHE A 65 -10.87 -13.70 -3.40
C PHE A 65 -11.50 -12.76 -2.37
N SER A 66 -11.57 -13.20 -1.11
CA SER A 66 -12.04 -12.34 -0.03
C SER A 66 -11.42 -12.71 1.30
N PHE A 67 -11.24 -11.71 2.15
CA PHE A 67 -10.93 -11.86 3.56
C PHE A 67 -11.98 -11.12 4.38
N SER A 68 -12.21 -11.56 5.60
CA SER A 68 -13.05 -10.86 6.55
C SER A 68 -12.62 -11.18 7.97
N GLY A 69 -12.71 -10.21 8.85
CA GLY A 69 -12.28 -10.42 10.22
C GLY A 69 -12.58 -9.24 11.12
N VAL A 70 -11.99 -9.33 12.30
CA VAL A 70 -12.05 -8.30 13.33
C VAL A 70 -10.61 -7.99 13.73
N HIS A 71 -10.23 -6.74 13.70
CA HIS A 71 -8.89 -6.31 14.08
C HIS A 71 -8.92 -4.96 14.79
N GLN A 72 -7.86 -4.66 15.54
CA GLN A 72 -7.64 -3.34 16.10
C GLN A 72 -7.13 -2.42 14.99
N MET A 73 -7.86 -1.35 14.66
CA MET A 73 -7.64 -0.56 13.46
C MET A 73 -7.31 0.90 13.76
N PRO A 74 -6.69 1.64 12.81
CA PRO A 74 -6.15 1.16 11.53
C PRO A 74 -4.79 0.46 11.68
N ASP A 75 -4.45 -0.42 10.71
CA ASP A 75 -3.15 -1.08 10.68
C ASP A 75 -2.67 -1.29 9.24
N ILE A 76 -1.35 -1.39 9.05
CA ILE A 76 -0.76 -1.64 7.73
C ILE A 76 -0.70 -3.15 7.49
N ALA A 77 -1.28 -3.57 6.39
CA ALA A 77 -1.29 -4.96 5.98
C ALA A 77 -0.81 -5.14 4.54
N ILE A 78 -0.46 -6.35 4.21
CA ILE A 78 -0.14 -6.78 2.85
C ILE A 78 -0.94 -8.05 2.52
N ILE A 79 -1.38 -8.16 1.27
CA ILE A 79 -1.73 -9.45 0.70
C ILE A 79 -0.47 -9.97 0.00
N LYS A 80 -0.14 -11.23 0.24
CA LYS A 80 1.04 -11.90 -0.31
C LYS A 80 0.62 -13.16 -1.03
N ASP A 81 1.15 -13.37 -2.22
CA ASP A 81 0.96 -14.60 -2.99
C ASP A 81 2.06 -15.63 -2.72
N MET A 82 1.98 -16.78 -3.39
CA MET A 82 2.94 -17.86 -3.24
C MET A 82 4.31 -17.55 -3.82
N ASP A 83 4.39 -16.62 -4.78
CA ASP A 83 5.64 -16.19 -5.43
C ASP A 83 6.34 -15.09 -4.63
N GLY A 84 5.70 -14.61 -3.56
CA GLY A 84 6.24 -13.58 -2.67
C GLY A 84 5.93 -12.15 -3.12
N GLU A 85 5.12 -11.96 -4.17
CA GLU A 85 4.61 -10.64 -4.54
C GLU A 85 3.71 -10.10 -3.44
N THR A 86 3.81 -8.80 -3.19
CA THR A 86 3.09 -8.13 -2.10
C THR A 86 2.22 -6.99 -2.61
N TYR A 87 1.04 -6.85 -2.00
CA TYR A 87 0.04 -5.86 -2.35
C TYR A 87 -0.40 -5.13 -1.07
N PRO A 88 0.09 -3.90 -0.85
CA PRO A 88 -0.16 -3.17 0.39
C PRO A 88 -1.60 -2.64 0.46
N LEU A 89 -2.14 -2.63 1.67
CA LEU A 89 -3.42 -2.05 2.01
C LEU A 89 -3.43 -1.57 3.47
N ILE A 90 -4.44 -0.79 3.83
CA ILE A 90 -4.66 -0.41 5.22
C ILE A 90 -5.90 -1.16 5.72
N LEU A 91 -5.72 -1.97 6.78
CA LEU A 91 -6.86 -2.52 7.49
C LEU A 91 -7.56 -1.40 8.21
N GLU A 92 -8.77 -1.11 7.78
CA GLU A 92 -9.68 -0.17 8.42
C GLU A 92 -11.12 -0.67 8.33
N LYS A 93 -11.97 -0.11 9.14
CA LYS A 93 -13.38 -0.48 9.18
C LYS A 93 -14.06 -0.27 7.83
N GLY A 94 -14.76 -1.29 7.36
CA GLY A 94 -15.57 -1.18 6.16
C GLY A 94 -15.29 -2.24 5.11
N LYS A 95 -15.56 -1.86 3.86
CA LYS A 95 -15.43 -2.74 2.70
C LYS A 95 -14.29 -2.28 1.82
N ILE A 96 -13.14 -2.92 1.97
CA ILE A 96 -11.93 -2.65 1.18
C ILE A 96 -12.06 -3.42 -0.13
N VAL A 97 -11.73 -2.77 -1.23
CA VAL A 97 -11.69 -3.37 -2.57
C VAL A 97 -10.26 -3.28 -3.09
N ILE A 98 -9.71 -4.38 -3.57
CA ILE A 98 -8.37 -4.43 -4.12
C ILE A 98 -8.34 -5.18 -5.45
N ASN A 99 -7.54 -4.69 -6.39
CA ASN A 99 -7.27 -5.36 -7.65
C ASN A 99 -5.76 -5.61 -7.76
N LEU A 100 -5.36 -6.88 -7.71
CA LEU A 100 -3.94 -7.27 -7.74
C LEU A 100 -3.32 -7.03 -9.12
N THR A 101 -4.09 -7.24 -10.21
CA THR A 101 -3.64 -7.01 -11.57
C THR A 101 -3.27 -5.56 -11.84
N THR A 102 -4.14 -4.63 -11.45
CA THR A 102 -3.92 -3.19 -11.64
C THR A 102 -3.18 -2.52 -10.48
N ARG A 103 -2.93 -3.26 -9.40
CA ARG A 103 -2.33 -2.77 -8.14
C ARG A 103 -3.07 -1.56 -7.58
N THR A 104 -4.41 -1.61 -7.58
CA THR A 104 -5.27 -0.56 -7.04
C THR A 104 -5.98 -1.02 -5.79
N VAL A 105 -6.16 -0.13 -4.84
CA VAL A 105 -6.87 -0.38 -3.59
C VAL A 105 -7.82 0.79 -3.30
N GLY A 106 -8.94 0.53 -2.63
CA GLY A 106 -9.91 1.58 -2.31
C GLY A 106 -11.13 1.07 -1.56
N GLY A 107 -12.21 1.85 -1.57
CA GLY A 107 -13.49 1.55 -0.94
C GLY A 107 -13.58 1.98 0.53
N THR A 108 -12.49 2.53 1.06
CA THR A 108 -12.40 3.13 2.39
C THR A 108 -11.42 4.31 2.37
N PRO A 109 -11.57 5.32 3.27
CA PRO A 109 -10.85 6.60 3.16
C PRO A 109 -9.33 6.49 3.13
N LEU A 110 -8.74 5.63 3.98
CA LEU A 110 -7.28 5.47 4.01
C LEU A 110 -6.77 4.70 2.79
N ASN A 111 -7.52 3.71 2.32
CA ASN A 111 -7.15 2.96 1.11
C ASN A 111 -7.31 3.81 -0.16
N ASP A 112 -8.32 4.67 -0.25
CA ASP A 112 -8.46 5.61 -1.36
C ASP A 112 -7.28 6.59 -1.39
N THR A 113 -6.82 7.07 -0.21
CA THR A 113 -5.63 7.92 -0.08
C THR A 113 -4.35 7.16 -0.46
N LEU A 114 -4.21 5.91 -0.02
CA LEU A 114 -3.09 5.05 -0.36
C LEU A 114 -2.97 4.84 -1.88
N ASP A 115 -4.09 4.60 -2.56
CA ASP A 115 -4.15 4.42 -4.02
C ASP A 115 -3.66 5.66 -4.77
N VAL A 116 -4.08 6.85 -4.33
CA VAL A 116 -3.62 8.13 -4.91
C VAL A 116 -2.11 8.31 -4.72
N ALA A 117 -1.61 8.06 -3.50
CA ALA A 117 -0.19 8.17 -3.19
C ALA A 117 0.65 7.17 -4.01
N TRP A 118 0.17 5.93 -4.14
CA TRP A 118 0.83 4.90 -4.94
C TRP A 118 0.91 5.26 -6.42
N LYS A 119 -0.18 5.74 -7.01
CA LYS A 119 -0.21 6.22 -8.41
C LYS A 119 0.75 7.38 -8.62
N GLY A 120 0.80 8.32 -7.69
CA GLY A 120 1.77 9.42 -7.71
C GLY A 120 3.21 8.93 -7.71
N MET A 121 3.55 8.01 -6.82
CA MET A 121 4.88 7.41 -6.75
C MET A 121 5.25 6.63 -8.02
N GLN A 122 4.33 5.85 -8.58
CA GLN A 122 4.53 5.14 -9.85
C GLN A 122 4.78 6.10 -11.02
N SER A 123 4.08 7.23 -11.04
CA SER A 123 4.32 8.28 -12.05
C SER A 123 5.74 8.82 -11.96
N VAL A 124 6.23 9.14 -10.75
CA VAL A 124 7.61 9.61 -10.54
C VAL A 124 8.63 8.55 -10.96
N ILE A 125 8.43 7.29 -10.58
CA ILE A 125 9.31 6.18 -10.97
C ILE A 125 9.37 6.04 -12.49
N ASN A 126 8.22 6.08 -13.17
CA ASN A 126 8.15 5.95 -14.63
C ASN A 126 8.81 7.14 -15.34
N ASN A 127 8.61 8.35 -14.85
CA ASN A 127 9.30 9.53 -15.37
C ASN A 127 10.81 9.40 -15.21
N ASN A 128 11.30 8.98 -14.05
CA ASN A 128 12.72 8.75 -13.82
C ASN A 128 13.30 7.67 -14.74
N LYS A 129 12.58 6.56 -14.97
CA LYS A 129 12.99 5.53 -15.95
C LYS A 129 13.13 6.10 -17.35
N GLN A 130 12.22 6.97 -17.78
CA GLN A 130 12.29 7.62 -19.09
C GLN A 130 13.50 8.55 -19.19
N ILE A 131 13.78 9.35 -18.14
CA ILE A 131 14.96 10.23 -18.09
C ILE A 131 16.24 9.40 -18.18
N VAL A 132 16.38 8.35 -17.39
CA VAL A 132 17.56 7.48 -17.42
C VAL A 132 17.74 6.84 -18.79
N LYS A 133 16.68 6.32 -19.40
CA LYS A 133 16.73 5.74 -20.74
C LYS A 133 17.16 6.76 -21.79
N SER A 134 16.63 7.98 -21.72
CA SER A 134 16.99 9.07 -22.62
C SER A 134 18.44 9.51 -22.43
N ASN A 135 18.93 9.61 -21.20
CA ASN A 135 20.32 9.94 -20.87
C ASN A 135 21.28 8.89 -21.45
N ILE A 136 20.99 7.59 -21.26
CA ILE A 136 21.80 6.52 -21.83
C ILE A 136 21.83 6.62 -23.35
N SER A 137 20.67 6.81 -23.98
CA SER A 137 20.58 6.97 -25.45
C SER A 137 21.40 8.16 -25.95
N LEU A 138 21.34 9.28 -25.23
CA LEU A 138 22.12 10.48 -25.59
C LEU A 138 23.62 10.23 -25.47
N VAL A 139 24.09 9.62 -24.38
CA VAL A 139 25.49 9.26 -24.18
C VAL A 139 25.98 8.30 -25.26
N MET A 140 25.17 7.29 -25.61
CA MET A 140 25.51 6.35 -26.66
C MET A 140 25.53 6.97 -28.08
N SER A 141 24.80 8.08 -28.28
CA SER A 141 24.75 8.80 -29.55
C SER A 141 25.80 9.92 -29.66
N GLN A 142 26.62 10.19 -28.62
CA GLN A 142 27.67 11.19 -28.65
C GLN A 142 28.69 10.89 -29.74
N LYS A 143 29.05 11.91 -30.49
CA LYS A 143 30.14 11.83 -31.45
C LYS A 143 31.49 11.95 -30.75
N SER A 144 32.53 11.39 -31.35
CA SER A 144 33.88 11.49 -30.80
C SER A 144 34.28 12.97 -30.60
N GLY A 145 34.62 13.34 -29.38
CA GLY A 145 34.97 14.72 -29.00
C GLY A 145 33.79 15.65 -28.70
N GLU A 146 32.54 15.19 -28.84
CA GLU A 146 31.35 15.98 -28.49
C GLU A 146 31.14 16.02 -26.99
N SER A 147 30.91 17.19 -26.40
CA SER A 147 30.52 17.28 -24.97
C SER A 147 29.04 16.90 -24.76
N PHE A 148 28.68 16.48 -23.53
CA PHE A 148 27.29 16.20 -23.18
C PHE A 148 26.36 17.39 -23.46
N ARG A 149 26.83 18.63 -23.20
CA ARG A 149 26.05 19.85 -23.45
C ARG A 149 25.77 20.07 -24.95
N GLU A 150 26.70 19.71 -25.81
CA GLU A 150 26.52 19.81 -27.27
C GLU A 150 25.57 18.73 -27.79
N ALA A 151 25.72 17.49 -27.29
CA ALA A 151 24.79 16.42 -27.59
C ALA A 151 23.36 16.77 -27.16
N LEU A 152 23.20 17.38 -25.98
CA LEU A 152 21.90 17.83 -25.45
C LEU A 152 21.26 18.93 -26.34
N LYS A 153 22.06 19.86 -26.88
CA LYS A 153 21.55 20.87 -27.81
C LYS A 153 21.10 20.28 -29.14
N ARG A 154 21.77 19.22 -29.60
CA ARG A 154 21.46 18.53 -30.84
C ARG A 154 20.17 17.71 -30.72
N ASP A 155 19.94 17.08 -29.59
CA ASP A 155 18.76 16.24 -29.33
C ASP A 155 17.63 17.05 -28.69
N THR A 156 16.81 17.66 -29.55
CA THR A 156 15.68 18.50 -29.12
C THR A 156 14.59 17.72 -28.35
N ALA A 157 14.41 16.43 -28.63
CA ALA A 157 13.44 15.59 -27.93
C ALA A 157 13.89 15.35 -26.49
N PHE A 158 15.18 15.04 -26.28
CA PHE A 158 15.73 14.90 -24.94
C PHE A 158 15.71 16.24 -24.17
N ALA A 159 16.07 17.34 -24.80
CA ALA A 159 16.01 18.65 -24.18
C ALA A 159 14.60 19.02 -23.70
N ALA A 160 13.55 18.63 -24.44
CA ALA A 160 12.16 18.83 -24.04
C ALA A 160 11.77 17.98 -22.82
N ILE A 161 12.19 16.72 -22.77
CA ILE A 161 11.98 15.83 -21.62
C ILE A 161 12.70 16.37 -20.39
N TRP A 162 13.96 16.78 -20.54
CA TRP A 162 14.78 17.29 -19.44
C TRP A 162 14.20 18.56 -18.82
N ARG A 163 13.78 19.55 -19.63
CA ARG A 163 13.13 20.77 -19.15
C ARG A 163 11.86 20.51 -18.34
N ARG A 164 11.03 19.58 -18.80
CA ARG A 164 9.76 19.24 -18.13
C ARG A 164 9.93 18.63 -16.75
N ASN A 165 11.10 18.05 -16.44
CA ASN A 165 11.37 17.36 -15.19
C ASN A 165 12.25 18.16 -14.22
N VAL A 166 12.73 19.35 -14.61
CA VAL A 166 13.58 20.23 -13.78
C VAL A 166 12.83 21.50 -13.34
N GLU A 167 11.70 21.81 -13.99
CA GLU A 167 10.73 22.83 -13.55
C GLU A 167 9.66 22.21 -12.60
#